data_8ab11bf33031b719ad2fa3b2b3911d66
#
_entry.id   8ab11bf33031b719ad2fa3b2b3911d66
#
_cell.length_a   1.000
_cell.length_b   1.000
_cell.length_c   1.000
_cell.angle_alpha   90.00
_cell.angle_beta   90.00
_cell.angle_gamma   90.00
#
_symmetry.space_group_name_H-M   'P 1'
#
loop_
_entity.id
_entity.type
_entity.pdbx_description
1 polymer ?
#
loop_
_entity_poly.entity_id
_entity_poly.type
_entity_poly.pdbx_seq_one_letter_code
_entity_poly.pdbx_strand_id
1 'polypeptide(L)'
;MTMNKPSALPSPDGFDPQRRQWLTTAAALGVAPWLLSACASYARKPENVAAGLPHITGPRRKLGTLDVFPIGLGCQWRPSSQQGVVADLYSSTFDRQAAVGLIRKAVDKGVTLIDTAEVYGPFLSEEIVGEALQGIRNQVVIETKFGMNIDQKTGQRLGGLNSRPEHIRRVVEAQLRRLKTDRIDILLQHRVDPQVPIEEVAGAVKDLVSQGKVLHFGLSEPGAQTIRRAHAVLPLAVIQNEYSMLWRGPEAQVLALCEELGIGFVCWSPLGMGFLTGSVKADTRFASSPDMDFRAVVPRFAPEALPVNMALVNVVKSWAERKNATPAQLSLAWLLAQKPWIVPIPGTTKVAHMEENLRATKITFTSDELKQLNADIATIRIQGARLPPAVIQMSGVEAPT
;
A
#
# COMPACT_ATOMS: atom_id res chain seq x y z
N MET A 1 45.49 -39.46 -39.93
CA MET A 1 44.83 -39.49 -41.25
C MET A 1 43.43 -38.99 -41.03
N THR A 2 42.97 -37.94 -41.43
CA THR A 2 43.13 -36.88 -42.40
C THR A 2 42.33 -35.65 -41.87
N MET A 3 43.01 -34.51 -41.79
CA MET A 3 42.38 -33.24 -41.48
C MET A 3 41.42 -32.82 -42.58
N ASN A 4 40.29 -32.20 -42.25
CA ASN A 4 39.54 -31.39 -43.18
C ASN A 4 39.32 -29.98 -42.64
N LYS A 5 39.73 -29.00 -43.45
CA LYS A 5 39.71 -27.55 -43.21
C LYS A 5 38.29 -26.98 -43.26
N PRO A 6 38.01 -25.84 -42.60
CA PRO A 6 36.74 -25.15 -42.68
C PRO A 6 36.64 -24.30 -43.93
N SER A 7 35.45 -24.30 -44.57
CA SER A 7 35.10 -23.46 -45.69
C SER A 7 34.66 -22.06 -45.29
N ALA A 8 35.12 -21.07 -46.07
CA ALA A 8 34.93 -19.63 -45.90
C ALA A 8 33.49 -19.17 -46.11
N LEU A 9 33.13 -18.11 -45.36
CA LEU A 9 31.93 -17.30 -45.55
C LEU A 9 32.04 -16.41 -46.80
N PRO A 10 30.95 -16.16 -47.56
CA PRO A 10 30.93 -15.16 -48.62
C PRO A 10 30.66 -13.75 -48.12
N SER A 11 31.31 -12.77 -48.75
CA SER A 11 31.20 -11.33 -48.51
C SER A 11 29.89 -10.72 -49.04
N PRO A 12 29.46 -9.55 -48.49
CA PRO A 12 28.22 -8.89 -48.86
C PRO A 12 28.49 -7.79 -49.91
N ASP A 13 28.23 -8.03 -51.16
CA ASP A 13 28.08 -6.96 -52.16
C ASP A 13 27.13 -7.43 -53.29
N GLY A 14 25.96 -6.77 -53.33
CA GLY A 14 24.94 -7.00 -54.35
C GLY A 14 23.92 -5.87 -54.34
N PHE A 15 24.32 -4.65 -54.77
CA PHE A 15 23.39 -3.54 -55.02
C PHE A 15 22.60 -3.79 -56.32
N ASP A 16 21.27 -3.93 -56.19
CA ASP A 16 20.33 -4.00 -57.36
C ASP A 16 19.79 -2.58 -57.67
N PRO A 17 20.00 -2.04 -58.90
CA PRO A 17 19.57 -0.67 -59.27
C PRO A 17 18.10 -0.49 -59.62
N GLN A 18 17.23 -1.51 -59.55
CA GLN A 18 15.86 -1.41 -60.07
C GLN A 18 14.78 -1.00 -59.03
N ARG A 19 15.13 -0.60 -57.83
CA ARG A 19 14.14 -0.15 -56.80
C ARG A 19 13.92 1.36 -56.72
N ARG A 20 14.27 2.15 -57.73
CA ARG A 20 14.12 3.63 -57.74
C ARG A 20 13.09 4.19 -58.73
N GLN A 21 12.04 3.43 -59.11
CA GLN A 21 11.06 3.94 -60.08
C GLN A 21 9.58 3.86 -59.66
N TRP A 22 9.24 3.83 -58.38
CA TRP A 22 7.84 3.80 -57.93
C TRP A 22 7.41 4.94 -57.01
N LEU A 23 8.08 6.10 -57.04
CA LEU A 23 7.73 7.26 -56.20
C LEU A 23 7.51 8.58 -56.97
N THR A 24 7.14 8.53 -58.23
CA THR A 24 6.76 9.75 -58.98
C THR A 24 5.65 9.48 -59.99
N THR A 25 4.45 9.15 -59.57
CA THR A 25 3.20 9.40 -60.33
C THR A 25 1.96 9.05 -59.47
N ALA A 26 1.55 9.96 -58.60
CA ALA A 26 0.21 9.99 -58.01
C ALA A 26 -0.08 11.41 -57.48
N ALA A 27 0.00 12.39 -58.36
CA ALA A 27 -0.52 13.72 -58.12
C ALA A 27 -1.49 14.06 -59.25
N ALA A 28 -2.74 13.68 -59.14
CA ALA A 28 -3.91 14.26 -59.75
C ALA A 28 -5.11 13.29 -59.75
N LEU A 29 -5.79 13.20 -58.62
CA LEU A 29 -7.23 12.92 -58.58
C LEU A 29 -7.73 13.35 -57.20
N GLY A 30 -8.53 14.42 -57.16
CA GLY A 30 -9.11 15.00 -55.96
C GLY A 30 -10.06 14.01 -55.31
N VAL A 31 -9.68 13.57 -54.12
CA VAL A 31 -10.58 12.94 -53.15
C VAL A 31 -10.51 13.72 -51.86
N ALA A 32 -11.66 14.17 -51.44
CA ALA A 32 -11.91 15.07 -50.33
C ALA A 32 -11.24 14.68 -49.01
N PRO A 33 -10.86 15.64 -48.14
CA PRO A 33 -10.17 15.40 -46.87
C PRO A 33 -11.16 15.11 -45.72
N TRP A 34 -11.77 13.89 -45.70
CA TRP A 34 -12.75 13.52 -44.70
C TRP A 34 -12.43 12.22 -43.92
N LEU A 35 -11.25 11.63 -44.06
CA LEU A 35 -10.89 10.35 -43.39
C LEU A 35 -9.54 10.36 -42.65
N LEU A 36 -9.05 11.52 -42.23
CA LEU A 36 -7.85 11.62 -41.35
C LEU A 36 -8.15 12.30 -40.01
N SER A 37 -9.33 12.08 -39.46
CA SER A 37 -9.73 12.68 -38.16
C SER A 37 -10.23 11.65 -37.15
N ALA A 38 -9.57 10.47 -37.04
CA ALA A 38 -10.00 9.44 -36.07
C ALA A 38 -8.85 8.72 -35.36
N CYS A 39 -7.62 9.27 -35.34
CA CYS A 39 -6.52 8.73 -34.53
C CYS A 39 -5.72 9.80 -33.77
N ALA A 40 -6.31 10.95 -33.52
CA ALA A 40 -5.74 11.93 -32.61
C ALA A 40 -6.63 11.99 -31.38
N SER A 41 -6.09 11.60 -30.28
CA SER A 41 -6.60 11.80 -28.92
C SER A 41 -7.22 10.59 -28.23
N TYR A 42 -6.47 10.08 -27.30
CA TYR A 42 -6.90 9.92 -25.89
C TYR A 42 -5.66 9.86 -24.99
N ALA A 43 -4.69 10.74 -25.20
CA ALA A 43 -3.80 11.11 -24.13
C ALA A 43 -4.51 12.19 -23.30
N ARG A 44 -5.46 11.80 -22.46
CA ARG A 44 -5.88 12.66 -21.34
C ARG A 44 -4.63 12.93 -20.51
N LYS A 45 -4.19 14.20 -20.46
CA LYS A 45 -3.28 14.64 -19.40
C LYS A 45 -3.87 14.14 -18.09
N PRO A 46 -3.07 13.59 -17.17
CA PRO A 46 -3.58 13.22 -15.86
C PRO A 46 -4.19 14.48 -15.24
N GLU A 47 -5.52 14.53 -15.19
CA GLU A 47 -6.21 15.54 -14.39
C GLU A 47 -5.69 15.36 -12.97
N ASN A 48 -5.23 16.45 -12.40
CA ASN A 48 -4.70 16.47 -11.04
C ASN A 48 -5.82 15.99 -10.10
N VAL A 49 -5.76 14.73 -9.63
CA VAL A 49 -6.78 14.13 -8.75
C VAL A 49 -7.00 15.01 -7.51
N ALA A 50 -5.99 15.78 -7.11
CA ALA A 50 -6.10 16.79 -6.07
C ALA A 50 -7.10 17.91 -6.40
N ALA A 51 -7.36 18.20 -7.68
CA ALA A 51 -8.31 19.25 -8.09
C ALA A 51 -9.78 18.80 -8.00
N GLY A 52 -10.05 17.49 -7.87
CA GLY A 52 -11.40 16.91 -7.78
C GLY A 52 -11.80 16.39 -6.40
N LEU A 53 -10.88 16.37 -5.43
CA LEU A 53 -11.23 15.98 -4.06
C LEU A 53 -12.13 17.09 -3.44
N PRO A 54 -13.25 16.74 -2.79
CA PRO A 54 -14.13 17.72 -2.18
C PRO A 54 -13.33 18.60 -1.21
N HIS A 55 -13.67 19.89 -1.12
CA HIS A 55 -13.13 20.83 -0.14
C HIS A 55 -13.53 20.36 1.27
N ILE A 56 -12.85 19.32 1.77
CA ILE A 56 -12.98 18.91 3.16
C ILE A 56 -12.20 19.94 3.98
N THR A 57 -12.91 20.74 4.74
CA THR A 57 -12.31 21.68 5.69
C THR A 57 -11.64 20.88 6.81
N GLY A 58 -10.30 20.84 6.82
CA GLY A 58 -9.53 20.12 7.83
C GLY A 58 -8.06 20.00 7.47
N PRO A 59 -7.22 19.55 8.40
CA PRO A 59 -5.80 19.35 8.14
C PRO A 59 -5.60 18.32 7.03
N ARG A 60 -4.64 18.58 6.14
CA ARG A 60 -4.23 17.69 5.06
C ARG A 60 -2.79 17.26 5.27
N ARG A 61 -2.44 16.08 4.75
CA ARG A 61 -1.08 15.55 4.75
C ARG A 61 -0.68 15.18 3.32
N LYS A 62 0.60 15.37 3.03
CA LYS A 62 1.16 15.03 1.73
C LYS A 62 1.63 13.57 1.71
N LEU A 63 1.21 12.84 0.66
CA LEU A 63 1.82 11.58 0.24
C LEU A 63 2.38 11.81 -1.16
N GLY A 64 3.68 12.17 -1.26
CA GLY A 64 4.23 12.71 -2.48
C GLY A 64 3.48 13.98 -2.91
N THR A 65 2.85 13.94 -4.08
CA THR A 65 2.03 15.05 -4.61
C THR A 65 0.57 15.02 -4.15
N LEU A 66 0.12 13.92 -3.55
CA LEU A 66 -1.26 13.74 -3.11
C LEU A 66 -1.53 14.44 -1.78
N ASP A 67 -2.72 15.06 -1.69
CA ASP A 67 -3.26 15.60 -0.45
C ASP A 67 -4.31 14.65 0.11
N VAL A 68 -4.07 14.09 1.31
CA VAL A 68 -4.98 13.16 1.95
C VAL A 68 -5.39 13.62 3.36
N PHE A 69 -6.51 13.11 3.86
CA PHE A 69 -6.87 13.27 5.27
C PHE A 69 -5.81 12.61 6.16
N PRO A 70 -5.51 13.15 7.35
CA PRO A 70 -4.39 12.65 8.18
C PRO A 70 -4.46 11.19 8.61
N ILE A 71 -5.62 10.58 8.56
CA ILE A 71 -5.85 9.17 8.91
C ILE A 71 -6.60 8.51 7.74
N GLY A 72 -6.02 7.46 7.17
CA GLY A 72 -6.67 6.61 6.17
C GLY A 72 -7.47 5.48 6.80
N LEU A 73 -8.08 4.63 5.96
CA LEU A 73 -8.79 3.42 6.39
C LEU A 73 -8.14 2.18 5.76
N GLY A 74 -7.63 1.28 6.60
CA GLY A 74 -7.17 -0.04 6.20
C GLY A 74 -8.35 -1.01 6.03
N CYS A 75 -8.47 -1.61 4.83
CA CYS A 75 -9.53 -2.54 4.46
C CYS A 75 -8.95 -3.96 4.30
N GLN A 76 -8.45 -4.55 5.39
CA GLN A 76 -7.79 -5.85 5.37
C GLN A 76 -8.77 -6.95 5.75
N TRP A 77 -9.66 -7.31 4.81
CA TRP A 77 -10.75 -8.26 5.04
C TRP A 77 -10.56 -9.57 4.25
N ARG A 78 -11.10 -10.66 4.79
CA ARG A 78 -11.08 -12.00 4.22
C ARG A 78 -12.48 -12.66 4.29
N PRO A 79 -12.75 -13.70 3.51
CA PRO A 79 -13.98 -14.48 3.69
C PRO A 79 -14.06 -15.08 5.10
N SER A 80 -15.26 -15.11 5.67
CA SER A 80 -15.59 -15.92 6.82
C SER A 80 -16.07 -17.31 6.36
N SER A 81 -16.14 -18.27 7.27
CA SER A 81 -16.79 -19.56 7.04
C SER A 81 -18.30 -19.44 6.79
N GLN A 82 -18.90 -18.31 7.17
CA GLN A 82 -20.33 -18.02 6.93
C GLN A 82 -20.51 -17.24 5.62
N GLN A 83 -21.45 -17.68 4.78
CA GLN A 83 -21.77 -16.98 3.53
C GLN A 83 -22.26 -15.54 3.80
N GLY A 84 -21.76 -14.57 3.03
CA GLY A 84 -22.12 -13.15 3.17
C GLY A 84 -21.42 -12.42 4.32
N VAL A 85 -20.67 -13.14 5.16
CA VAL A 85 -19.91 -12.57 6.28
C VAL A 85 -18.45 -12.45 5.92
N VAL A 86 -17.84 -11.33 6.25
CA VAL A 86 -16.40 -11.08 6.12
C VAL A 86 -15.73 -11.08 7.49
N ALA A 87 -14.43 -11.33 7.52
CA ALA A 87 -13.63 -11.28 8.74
C ALA A 87 -12.40 -10.39 8.53
N ASP A 88 -11.93 -9.76 9.59
CA ASP A 88 -10.60 -9.14 9.62
C ASP A 88 -9.52 -10.19 9.97
N LEU A 89 -8.26 -9.76 10.05
CA LEU A 89 -7.14 -10.63 10.46
C LEU A 89 -7.20 -11.06 11.94
N TYR A 90 -8.08 -10.46 12.73
CA TYR A 90 -8.19 -10.68 14.16
C TYR A 90 -9.49 -11.45 14.53
N SER A 91 -10.07 -12.16 13.55
CA SER A 91 -11.27 -12.97 13.68
C SER A 91 -12.54 -12.19 14.06
N SER A 92 -12.54 -10.85 13.95
CA SER A 92 -13.78 -10.08 14.04
C SER A 92 -14.57 -10.23 12.75
N THR A 93 -15.84 -10.62 12.86
CA THR A 93 -16.74 -10.83 11.73
C THR A 93 -17.77 -9.72 11.61
N PHE A 94 -18.22 -9.43 10.40
CA PHE A 94 -19.28 -8.47 10.12
C PHE A 94 -19.89 -8.74 8.74
N ASP A 95 -21.08 -8.23 8.52
CA ASP A 95 -21.77 -8.37 7.26
C ASP A 95 -21.05 -7.61 6.13
N ARG A 96 -21.08 -8.13 4.89
CA ARG A 96 -20.46 -7.50 3.72
C ARG A 96 -21.01 -6.09 3.46
N GLN A 97 -22.33 -5.90 3.64
CA GLN A 97 -22.97 -4.60 3.45
C GLN A 97 -22.57 -3.61 4.56
N ALA A 98 -22.36 -4.11 5.78
CA ALA A 98 -21.79 -3.30 6.85
C ALA A 98 -20.35 -2.84 6.53
N ALA A 99 -19.54 -3.66 5.85
CA ALA A 99 -18.22 -3.27 5.37
C ALA A 99 -18.30 -2.16 4.32
N VAL A 100 -19.19 -2.28 3.35
CA VAL A 100 -19.50 -1.22 2.36
C VAL A 100 -19.95 0.07 3.06
N GLY A 101 -20.88 -0.04 4.01
CA GLY A 101 -21.38 1.09 4.81
C GLY A 101 -20.29 1.77 5.64
N LEU A 102 -19.35 1.00 6.21
CA LEU A 102 -18.21 1.53 6.97
C LEU A 102 -17.32 2.41 6.09
N ILE A 103 -16.96 1.95 4.88
CA ILE A 103 -16.14 2.74 3.93
C ILE A 103 -16.88 4.04 3.57
N ARG A 104 -18.14 3.97 3.17
CA ARG A 104 -18.93 5.15 2.82
C ARG A 104 -18.99 6.15 3.97
N LYS A 105 -19.26 5.67 5.17
CA LYS A 105 -19.29 6.51 6.37
C LYS A 105 -17.93 7.13 6.69
N ALA A 106 -16.82 6.42 6.46
CA ALA A 106 -15.49 6.98 6.61
C ALA A 106 -15.24 8.13 5.61
N VAL A 107 -15.65 7.96 4.35
CA VAL A 107 -15.56 9.03 3.33
C VAL A 107 -16.43 10.23 3.72
N ASP A 108 -17.67 10.02 4.16
CA ASP A 108 -18.56 11.07 4.65
C ASP A 108 -17.96 11.86 5.84
N LYS A 109 -17.08 11.21 6.63
CA LYS A 109 -16.34 11.82 7.75
C LYS A 109 -15.02 12.48 7.32
N GLY A 110 -14.69 12.45 6.03
CA GLY A 110 -13.53 13.12 5.46
C GLY A 110 -12.33 12.24 5.17
N VAL A 111 -12.40 10.94 5.41
CA VAL A 111 -11.33 10.01 5.02
C VAL A 111 -11.20 9.98 3.50
N THR A 112 -9.98 10.21 3.01
CA THR A 112 -9.70 10.21 1.57
C THR A 112 -8.75 9.10 1.15
N LEU A 113 -7.99 8.47 2.04
CA LEU A 113 -7.11 7.35 1.73
C LEU A 113 -7.78 6.03 2.13
N ILE A 114 -8.02 5.16 1.15
CA ILE A 114 -8.58 3.81 1.32
C ILE A 114 -7.52 2.81 0.89
N ASP A 115 -7.00 2.03 1.84
CA ASP A 115 -5.96 1.02 1.61
C ASP A 115 -6.55 -0.38 1.52
N THR A 116 -6.15 -1.12 0.49
CA THR A 116 -6.49 -2.52 0.27
C THR A 116 -5.32 -3.29 -0.37
N ALA A 117 -5.52 -4.55 -0.79
CA ALA A 117 -4.55 -5.34 -1.55
C ALA A 117 -5.22 -6.55 -2.22
N GLU A 118 -4.61 -7.06 -3.32
CA GLU A 118 -5.08 -8.29 -4.00
C GLU A 118 -5.10 -9.51 -3.06
N VAL A 119 -4.17 -9.58 -2.12
CA VAL A 119 -4.02 -10.72 -1.20
C VAL A 119 -5.07 -10.73 -0.08
N TYR A 120 -5.82 -9.65 0.10
CA TYR A 120 -6.82 -9.57 1.14
C TYR A 120 -8.11 -10.29 0.71
N GLY A 121 -8.22 -11.52 1.19
CA GLY A 121 -9.39 -12.32 0.97
C GLY A 121 -9.32 -13.54 0.06
N PRO A 122 -8.34 -13.84 -0.82
CA PRO A 122 -7.87 -12.95 -1.88
C PRO A 122 -9.00 -12.30 -2.68
N PHE A 123 -8.76 -11.08 -3.12
CA PHE A 123 -9.61 -10.22 -3.96
C PHE A 123 -10.84 -9.61 -3.26
N LEU A 124 -11.41 -10.28 -2.25
CA LEU A 124 -12.65 -9.86 -1.58
C LEU A 124 -12.61 -8.41 -1.11
N SER A 125 -11.49 -7.97 -0.52
CA SER A 125 -11.36 -6.61 -0.02
C SER A 125 -11.42 -5.58 -1.15
N GLU A 126 -10.76 -5.82 -2.28
CA GLU A 126 -10.83 -4.93 -3.45
C GLU A 126 -12.25 -4.87 -4.04
N GLU A 127 -12.96 -5.99 -4.06
CA GLU A 127 -14.36 -6.04 -4.51
C GLU A 127 -15.28 -5.19 -3.61
N ILE A 128 -15.12 -5.29 -2.28
CA ILE A 128 -15.90 -4.49 -1.31
C ILE A 128 -15.56 -3.00 -1.45
N VAL A 129 -14.28 -2.65 -1.59
CA VAL A 129 -13.85 -1.27 -1.84
C VAL A 129 -14.45 -0.74 -3.15
N GLY A 130 -14.38 -1.54 -4.23
CA GLY A 130 -14.96 -1.19 -5.52
C GLY A 130 -16.48 -0.98 -5.45
N GLU A 131 -17.20 -1.81 -4.69
CA GLU A 131 -18.64 -1.66 -4.44
C GLU A 131 -18.94 -0.38 -3.63
N ALA A 132 -18.20 -0.15 -2.56
CA ALA A 132 -18.40 1.00 -1.68
C ALA A 132 -18.17 2.34 -2.37
N LEU A 133 -17.24 2.41 -3.33
CA LEU A 133 -16.84 3.65 -3.96
C LEU A 133 -17.65 4.02 -5.23
N GLN A 134 -18.64 3.21 -5.62
CA GLN A 134 -19.50 3.55 -6.75
C GLN A 134 -20.22 4.89 -6.50
N GLY A 135 -20.08 5.82 -7.44
CA GLY A 135 -20.65 7.17 -7.37
C GLY A 135 -19.84 8.17 -6.54
N ILE A 136 -18.82 7.73 -5.79
CA ILE A 136 -17.96 8.60 -4.97
C ILE A 136 -16.45 8.40 -5.25
N ARG A 137 -16.09 7.70 -6.33
CA ARG A 137 -14.70 7.32 -6.68
C ARG A 137 -13.72 8.50 -6.66
N ASN A 138 -14.15 9.66 -7.16
CA ASN A 138 -13.31 10.85 -7.26
C ASN A 138 -13.10 11.58 -5.92
N GLN A 139 -13.73 11.12 -4.84
CA GLN A 139 -13.58 11.71 -3.51
C GLN A 139 -12.44 11.08 -2.71
N VAL A 140 -11.83 10.01 -3.25
CA VAL A 140 -10.84 9.20 -2.53
C VAL A 140 -9.61 8.90 -3.35
N VAL A 141 -8.53 8.60 -2.65
CA VAL A 141 -7.29 7.99 -3.12
C VAL A 141 -7.35 6.50 -2.78
N ILE A 142 -7.36 5.64 -3.78
CA ILE A 142 -7.27 4.18 -3.59
C ILE A 142 -5.80 3.78 -3.59
N GLU A 143 -5.37 3.14 -2.50
CA GLU A 143 -4.09 2.47 -2.40
C GLU A 143 -4.33 0.95 -2.44
N THR A 144 -3.72 0.25 -3.39
CA THR A 144 -3.74 -1.21 -3.45
C THR A 144 -2.37 -1.78 -3.76
N LYS A 145 -2.21 -3.11 -3.65
CA LYS A 145 -0.90 -3.76 -3.66
C LYS A 145 -0.89 -4.98 -4.57
N PHE A 146 0.26 -5.22 -5.23
CA PHE A 146 0.54 -6.39 -6.05
C PHE A 146 1.79 -7.13 -5.55
N GLY A 147 2.09 -8.27 -6.14
CA GLY A 147 3.37 -8.98 -5.98
C GLY A 147 3.29 -10.27 -5.19
N MET A 148 2.13 -10.60 -4.59
CA MET A 148 1.90 -11.94 -4.08
C MET A 148 1.62 -12.92 -5.23
N ASN A 149 2.13 -14.15 -5.14
CA ASN A 149 1.90 -15.14 -6.20
C ASN A 149 0.50 -15.75 -6.05
N ILE A 150 -0.48 -15.15 -6.71
CA ILE A 150 -1.90 -15.53 -6.65
C ILE A 150 -2.40 -15.79 -8.09
N ASP A 151 -3.09 -16.90 -8.28
CA ASP A 151 -3.81 -17.17 -9.53
C ASP A 151 -4.95 -16.16 -9.69
N GLN A 152 -4.88 -15.32 -10.72
CA GLN A 152 -5.82 -14.22 -10.92
C GLN A 152 -7.23 -14.66 -11.35
N LYS A 153 -7.43 -15.94 -11.69
CA LYS A 153 -8.74 -16.49 -12.04
C LYS A 153 -9.42 -17.13 -10.84
N THR A 154 -8.66 -17.87 -10.03
CA THR A 154 -9.20 -18.70 -8.93
C THR A 154 -9.03 -18.05 -7.55
N GLY A 155 -8.14 -17.09 -7.39
CA GLY A 155 -7.75 -16.54 -6.10
C GLY A 155 -6.85 -17.48 -5.30
N GLN A 156 -6.42 -18.62 -5.86
CA GLN A 156 -5.55 -19.55 -5.16
C GLN A 156 -4.18 -18.93 -4.90
N ARG A 157 -3.72 -18.97 -3.67
CA ARG A 157 -2.34 -18.60 -3.30
C ARG A 157 -1.39 -19.71 -3.72
N LEU A 158 -0.45 -19.39 -4.61
CA LEU A 158 0.54 -20.32 -5.16
C LEU A 158 1.84 -20.35 -4.33
N GLY A 159 1.91 -19.52 -3.29
CA GLY A 159 3.09 -19.36 -2.46
C GLY A 159 4.16 -18.45 -3.08
N GLY A 160 4.97 -17.82 -2.24
CA GLY A 160 6.04 -16.90 -2.66
C GLY A 160 5.53 -15.59 -3.26
N LEU A 161 6.45 -14.92 -3.98
CA LEU A 161 6.22 -13.62 -4.61
C LEU A 161 6.30 -13.76 -6.14
N ASN A 162 5.66 -12.82 -6.84
CA ASN A 162 5.74 -12.71 -8.30
C ASN A 162 5.57 -11.25 -8.72
N SER A 163 6.71 -10.58 -8.94
CA SER A 163 6.75 -9.20 -9.42
C SER A 163 7.27 -9.08 -10.86
N ARG A 164 7.15 -10.13 -11.67
CA ARG A 164 7.53 -10.08 -13.09
C ARG A 164 6.62 -9.10 -13.84
N PRO A 165 7.16 -8.32 -14.80
CA PRO A 165 6.43 -7.30 -15.55
C PRO A 165 5.11 -7.77 -16.16
N GLU A 166 5.08 -8.97 -16.74
CA GLU A 166 3.86 -9.54 -17.33
C GLU A 166 2.81 -9.92 -16.27
N HIS A 167 3.26 -10.32 -15.06
CA HIS A 167 2.36 -10.59 -13.94
C HIS A 167 1.77 -9.29 -13.39
N ILE A 168 2.60 -8.25 -13.19
CA ILE A 168 2.15 -6.93 -12.73
C ILE A 168 1.04 -6.39 -13.63
N ARG A 169 1.23 -6.44 -14.96
CA ARG A 169 0.22 -5.96 -15.92
C ARG A 169 -1.10 -6.72 -15.78
N ARG A 170 -1.05 -8.07 -15.67
CA ARG A 170 -2.26 -8.89 -15.45
C ARG A 170 -2.99 -8.58 -14.14
N VAL A 171 -2.22 -8.41 -13.07
CA VAL A 171 -2.76 -8.07 -11.75
C VAL A 171 -3.48 -6.72 -11.80
N VAL A 172 -2.85 -5.67 -12.35
CA VAL A 172 -3.45 -4.33 -12.44
C VAL A 172 -4.75 -4.36 -13.24
N GLU A 173 -4.81 -5.06 -14.37
CA GLU A 173 -6.06 -5.22 -15.13
C GLU A 173 -7.17 -5.90 -14.32
N ALA A 174 -6.81 -6.88 -13.49
CA ALA A 174 -7.76 -7.55 -12.62
C ALA A 174 -8.19 -6.64 -11.45
N GLN A 175 -7.27 -5.88 -10.87
CA GLN A 175 -7.55 -4.90 -9.82
C GLN A 175 -8.51 -3.80 -10.27
N LEU A 176 -8.30 -3.22 -11.46
CA LEU A 176 -9.20 -2.22 -12.03
C LEU A 176 -10.63 -2.74 -12.17
N ARG A 177 -10.80 -4.01 -12.58
CA ARG A 177 -12.12 -4.66 -12.65
C ARG A 177 -12.75 -4.84 -11.28
N ARG A 178 -12.00 -5.35 -10.28
CA ARG A 178 -12.49 -5.57 -8.91
C ARG A 178 -12.84 -4.25 -8.22
N LEU A 179 -11.98 -3.26 -8.35
CA LEU A 179 -12.18 -1.92 -7.81
C LEU A 179 -13.22 -1.09 -8.59
N LYS A 180 -13.72 -1.62 -9.74
CA LYS A 180 -14.71 -0.96 -10.60
C LYS A 180 -14.32 0.48 -10.96
N THR A 181 -13.07 0.67 -11.35
CA THR A 181 -12.47 1.98 -11.66
C THR A 181 -11.55 1.88 -12.88
N ASP A 182 -11.30 3.00 -13.52
CA ASP A 182 -10.39 3.13 -14.65
C ASP A 182 -8.93 3.39 -14.23
N ARG A 183 -8.69 3.71 -12.94
CA ARG A 183 -7.36 4.02 -12.41
C ARG A 183 -7.17 3.60 -10.95
N ILE A 184 -5.94 3.29 -10.61
CA ILE A 184 -5.44 3.12 -9.25
C ILE A 184 -4.62 4.36 -8.89
N ASP A 185 -4.93 5.01 -7.76
CA ASP A 185 -4.22 6.24 -7.39
C ASP A 185 -2.82 5.95 -6.85
N ILE A 186 -2.66 4.93 -6.02
CA ILE A 186 -1.37 4.46 -5.50
C ILE A 186 -1.29 2.95 -5.65
N LEU A 187 -0.30 2.47 -6.38
CA LEU A 187 -0.01 1.04 -6.52
C LEU A 187 1.28 0.69 -5.78
N LEU A 188 1.22 -0.22 -4.81
CA LEU A 188 2.37 -0.67 -4.06
C LEU A 188 2.85 -2.05 -4.49
N GLN A 189 4.17 -2.26 -4.56
CA GLN A 189 4.70 -3.61 -4.44
C GLN A 189 4.57 -4.05 -2.97
N HIS A 190 3.78 -5.09 -2.70
CA HIS A 190 3.42 -5.51 -1.33
C HIS A 190 4.61 -6.01 -0.53
N ARG A 191 5.51 -6.76 -1.19
CA ARG A 191 6.81 -7.19 -0.69
C ARG A 191 7.80 -7.22 -1.84
N VAL A 192 9.03 -6.84 -1.57
CA VAL A 192 10.09 -6.84 -2.57
C VAL A 192 10.39 -8.27 -2.99
N ASP A 193 10.25 -8.56 -4.28
CA ASP A 193 10.57 -9.88 -4.85
C ASP A 193 12.08 -9.97 -5.11
N PRO A 194 12.81 -10.83 -4.39
CA PRO A 194 14.25 -10.94 -4.57
C PRO A 194 14.67 -11.58 -5.91
N GLN A 195 13.72 -12.17 -6.64
CA GLN A 195 13.97 -12.80 -7.94
C GLN A 195 13.82 -11.84 -9.12
N VAL A 196 13.31 -10.62 -8.88
CA VAL A 196 13.08 -9.62 -9.93
C VAL A 196 13.76 -8.31 -9.56
N PRO A 197 14.70 -7.80 -10.37
CA PRO A 197 15.32 -6.50 -10.13
C PRO A 197 14.27 -5.42 -9.92
N ILE A 198 14.45 -4.59 -8.89
CA ILE A 198 13.46 -3.55 -8.56
C ILE A 198 13.28 -2.53 -9.69
N GLU A 199 14.30 -2.36 -10.51
CA GLU A 199 14.26 -1.50 -11.69
C GLU A 199 13.29 -2.03 -12.75
N GLU A 200 13.20 -3.35 -12.93
CA GLU A 200 12.23 -3.97 -13.86
C GLU A 200 10.80 -3.80 -13.33
N VAL A 201 10.62 -3.96 -12.01
CA VAL A 201 9.33 -3.72 -11.34
C VAL A 201 8.91 -2.26 -11.53
N ALA A 202 9.80 -1.31 -11.22
CA ALA A 202 9.53 0.12 -11.38
C ALA A 202 9.30 0.50 -12.85
N GLY A 203 10.02 -0.11 -13.78
CA GLY A 203 9.82 0.05 -15.22
C GLY A 203 8.43 -0.39 -15.68
N ALA A 204 7.99 -1.57 -15.22
CA ALA A 204 6.65 -2.08 -15.54
C ALA A 204 5.52 -1.18 -14.99
N VAL A 205 5.69 -0.65 -13.77
CA VAL A 205 4.72 0.30 -13.21
C VAL A 205 4.77 1.64 -13.95
N LYS A 206 5.96 2.11 -14.37
CA LYS A 206 6.11 3.32 -15.19
C LYS A 206 5.32 3.23 -16.50
N ASP A 207 5.31 2.07 -17.16
CA ASP A 207 4.47 1.81 -18.35
C ASP A 207 2.97 1.96 -18.01
N LEU A 208 2.53 1.42 -16.86
CA LEU A 208 1.13 1.54 -16.40
C LEU A 208 0.76 2.98 -16.03
N VAL A 209 1.71 3.76 -15.51
CA VAL A 209 1.54 5.19 -15.27
C VAL A 209 1.38 5.94 -16.59
N SER A 210 2.19 5.64 -17.59
CA SER A 210 2.08 6.25 -18.92
C SER A 210 0.73 5.96 -19.61
N GLN A 211 0.11 4.82 -19.28
CA GLN A 211 -1.22 4.43 -19.76
C GLN A 211 -2.37 5.05 -18.93
N GLY A 212 -2.08 5.77 -17.85
CA GLY A 212 -3.08 6.33 -16.94
C GLY A 212 -3.81 5.32 -16.05
N LYS A 213 -3.38 4.05 -16.04
CA LYS A 213 -3.98 2.99 -15.22
C LYS A 213 -3.54 3.05 -13.76
N VAL A 214 -2.35 3.58 -13.51
CA VAL A 214 -1.77 3.84 -12.20
C VAL A 214 -1.34 5.30 -12.19
N LEU A 215 -1.54 6.00 -11.07
CA LEU A 215 -1.11 7.41 -10.98
C LEU A 215 0.21 7.55 -10.22
N HIS A 216 0.41 6.77 -9.16
CA HIS A 216 1.59 6.83 -8.30
C HIS A 216 2.07 5.43 -7.93
N PHE A 217 3.37 5.31 -7.73
CA PHE A 217 4.03 4.08 -7.31
C PHE A 217 4.57 4.20 -5.88
N GLY A 218 4.59 3.08 -5.17
CA GLY A 218 5.20 2.96 -3.87
C GLY A 218 5.64 1.53 -3.55
N LEU A 219 6.25 1.36 -2.39
CA LEU A 219 6.75 0.07 -1.91
C LEU A 219 6.29 -0.18 -0.48
N SER A 220 6.03 -1.45 -0.13
CA SER A 220 5.74 -1.85 1.24
C SER A 220 6.88 -2.71 1.80
N GLU A 221 7.36 -2.35 3.00
CA GLU A 221 8.45 -3.00 3.72
C GLU A 221 9.79 -3.07 2.94
N PRO A 222 10.18 -2.07 2.13
CA PRO A 222 11.46 -2.10 1.42
C PRO A 222 12.62 -1.71 2.34
N GLY A 223 13.84 -2.21 2.02
CA GLY A 223 15.09 -1.68 2.56
C GLY A 223 15.51 -0.38 1.87
N ALA A 224 16.38 0.41 2.51
CA ALA A 224 16.80 1.73 2.05
C ALA A 224 17.42 1.73 0.64
N GLN A 225 18.24 0.74 0.31
CA GLN A 225 18.83 0.62 -1.03
C GLN A 225 17.78 0.37 -2.10
N THR A 226 16.80 -0.49 -1.83
CA THR A 226 15.69 -0.78 -2.75
C THR A 226 14.86 0.49 -3.01
N ILE A 227 14.61 1.30 -1.97
CA ILE A 227 13.92 2.60 -2.12
C ILE A 227 14.66 3.48 -3.10
N ARG A 228 15.98 3.69 -2.93
CA ARG A 228 16.79 4.54 -3.80
C ARG A 228 16.79 4.06 -5.24
N ARG A 229 16.97 2.76 -5.46
CA ARG A 229 17.02 2.14 -6.80
C ARG A 229 15.67 2.27 -7.52
N ALA A 230 14.56 1.96 -6.84
CA ALA A 230 13.22 2.13 -7.40
C ALA A 230 12.91 3.59 -7.74
N HIS A 231 13.21 4.51 -6.80
CA HIS A 231 12.96 5.94 -6.94
C HIS A 231 13.72 6.57 -8.12
N ALA A 232 14.92 6.06 -8.43
CA ALA A 232 15.71 6.52 -9.58
C ALA A 232 15.07 6.18 -10.93
N VAL A 233 14.26 5.09 -11.02
CA VAL A 233 13.57 4.69 -12.25
C VAL A 233 12.19 5.35 -12.37
N LEU A 234 11.45 5.36 -11.27
CA LEU A 234 10.14 5.98 -11.15
C LEU A 234 10.01 6.60 -9.74
N PRO A 235 9.88 7.93 -9.63
CA PRO A 235 9.72 8.57 -8.33
C PRO A 235 8.62 7.92 -7.50
N LEU A 236 8.97 7.46 -6.30
CA LEU A 236 8.04 6.85 -5.36
C LEU A 236 7.24 7.95 -4.66
N ALA A 237 5.93 7.78 -4.57
CA ALA A 237 5.05 8.68 -3.82
C ALA A 237 4.91 8.24 -2.36
N VAL A 238 4.98 6.93 -2.09
CA VAL A 238 4.67 6.35 -0.78
C VAL A 238 5.60 5.19 -0.45
N ILE A 239 6.00 5.14 0.82
CA ILE A 239 6.49 3.91 1.48
C ILE A 239 5.47 3.51 2.54
N GLN A 240 5.06 2.24 2.55
CA GLN A 240 4.15 1.70 3.55
C GLN A 240 4.85 0.65 4.42
N ASN A 241 5.11 0.96 5.70
CA ASN A 241 5.74 0.05 6.64
C ASN A 241 4.94 -0.06 7.95
N GLU A 242 5.17 -1.14 8.70
CA GLU A 242 4.74 -1.16 10.10
C GLU A 242 5.41 0.00 10.84
N TYR A 243 4.60 0.82 11.51
CA TYR A 243 5.11 1.85 12.40
C TYR A 243 4.09 2.19 13.48
N SER A 244 4.52 2.13 14.72
CA SER A 244 3.72 2.43 15.90
C SER A 244 4.64 2.56 17.12
N MET A 245 4.09 2.93 18.29
CA MET A 245 4.82 2.89 19.55
C MET A 245 5.35 1.48 19.89
N LEU A 246 4.73 0.42 19.37
CA LEU A 246 5.14 -0.98 19.57
C LEU A 246 6.32 -1.39 18.66
N TRP A 247 6.47 -0.73 17.50
CA TRP A 247 7.53 -0.99 16.54
C TRP A 247 8.01 0.29 15.86
N ARG A 248 9.28 0.64 16.08
CA ARG A 248 9.90 1.90 15.63
C ARG A 248 11.03 1.69 14.61
N GLY A 249 11.14 0.51 14.02
CA GLY A 249 12.20 0.16 13.06
C GLY A 249 12.40 1.16 11.91
N PRO A 250 11.36 1.75 11.30
CA PRO A 250 11.53 2.73 10.23
C PRO A 250 12.31 3.99 10.61
N GLU A 251 12.41 4.35 11.90
CA GLU A 251 13.13 5.52 12.38
C GLU A 251 14.64 5.44 12.11
N ALA A 252 15.20 4.23 12.03
CA ALA A 252 16.64 4.04 11.86
C ALA A 252 17.15 4.57 10.50
N GLN A 253 16.40 4.36 9.42
CA GLN A 253 16.83 4.71 8.06
C GLN A 253 15.69 5.19 7.17
N VAL A 254 14.53 4.50 7.19
CA VAL A 254 13.47 4.69 6.19
C VAL A 254 12.84 6.07 6.28
N LEU A 255 12.54 6.57 7.50
CA LEU A 255 11.93 7.89 7.67
C LEU A 255 12.86 9.02 7.19
N ALA A 256 14.16 8.95 7.48
CA ALA A 256 15.14 9.93 7.00
C ALA A 256 15.20 9.92 5.46
N LEU A 257 15.16 8.74 4.86
CA LEU A 257 15.18 8.60 3.41
C LEU A 257 13.89 9.11 2.75
N CYS A 258 12.73 8.88 3.37
CA CYS A 258 11.47 9.45 2.90
C CYS A 258 11.51 11.00 2.93
N GLU A 259 12.08 11.60 3.98
CA GLU A 259 12.25 13.05 4.09
C GLU A 259 13.21 13.59 3.01
N GLU A 260 14.34 12.91 2.79
CA GLU A 260 15.32 13.27 1.76
C GLU A 260 14.72 13.27 0.34
N LEU A 261 13.92 12.25 0.03
CA LEU A 261 13.39 12.02 -1.32
C LEU A 261 11.98 12.61 -1.54
N GLY A 262 11.39 13.26 -0.53
CA GLY A 262 10.04 13.82 -0.62
C GLY A 262 8.94 12.75 -0.72
N ILE A 263 9.15 11.56 -0.15
CA ILE A 263 8.23 10.43 -0.18
C ILE A 263 7.31 10.47 1.04
N GLY A 264 6.00 10.28 0.85
CA GLY A 264 5.05 10.10 1.93
C GLY A 264 5.20 8.75 2.63
N PHE A 265 4.72 8.64 3.87
CA PHE A 265 4.84 7.41 4.64
C PHE A 265 3.49 6.97 5.20
N VAL A 266 3.08 5.76 4.87
CA VAL A 266 1.84 5.14 5.36
C VAL A 266 2.17 4.10 6.42
N CYS A 267 1.49 4.18 7.58
CA CYS A 267 1.72 3.25 8.69
C CYS A 267 0.66 2.16 8.70
N TRP A 268 1.05 0.91 8.40
CA TRP A 268 0.17 -0.21 8.70
C TRP A 268 0.35 -0.68 10.15
N SER A 269 -0.66 -1.34 10.73
CA SER A 269 -0.74 -1.68 12.16
C SER A 269 -0.43 -0.51 13.12
N PRO A 270 -0.97 0.68 12.91
CA PRO A 270 -0.64 1.87 13.71
C PRO A 270 -1.04 1.73 15.18
N LEU A 271 -1.96 0.81 15.48
CA LEU A 271 -2.40 0.46 16.84
C LEU A 271 -1.78 -0.85 17.37
N GLY A 272 -0.68 -1.33 16.74
CA GLY A 272 -0.01 -2.56 17.16
C GLY A 272 -0.94 -3.77 17.16
N MET A 273 -1.74 -3.96 16.09
CA MET A 273 -2.74 -5.04 16.00
C MET A 273 -3.77 -5.01 17.15
N GLY A 274 -4.15 -3.82 17.62
CA GLY A 274 -5.07 -3.62 18.73
C GLY A 274 -4.42 -3.62 20.13
N PHE A 275 -3.14 -3.92 20.24
CA PHE A 275 -2.42 -3.94 21.52
C PHE A 275 -2.40 -2.56 22.19
N LEU A 276 -2.14 -1.51 21.43
CA LEU A 276 -2.04 -0.14 21.92
C LEU A 276 -3.40 0.50 22.29
N THR A 277 -4.51 -0.18 22.00
CA THR A 277 -5.85 0.29 22.46
C THR A 277 -6.11 -0.01 23.93
N GLY A 278 -5.29 -0.89 24.53
CA GLY A 278 -5.49 -1.36 25.91
C GLY A 278 -6.60 -2.41 26.07
N SER A 279 -7.17 -2.92 24.95
CA SER A 279 -8.16 -4.01 24.98
C SER A 279 -7.53 -5.39 25.21
N VAL A 280 -6.26 -5.55 24.81
CA VAL A 280 -5.46 -6.76 25.06
C VAL A 280 -4.93 -6.72 26.49
N LYS A 281 -5.07 -7.83 27.22
CA LYS A 281 -4.61 -7.99 28.61
C LYS A 281 -3.43 -8.98 28.67
N ALA A 282 -2.72 -8.98 29.78
CA ALA A 282 -1.56 -9.85 30.01
C ALA A 282 -1.90 -11.35 29.88
N ASP A 283 -3.11 -11.74 30.23
CA ASP A 283 -3.62 -13.11 30.19
C ASP A 283 -4.39 -13.45 28.90
N THR A 284 -4.48 -12.51 27.96
CA THR A 284 -5.17 -12.75 26.67
C THR A 284 -4.54 -13.93 25.94
N ARG A 285 -5.40 -14.79 25.38
CA ARG A 285 -5.01 -15.90 24.48
C ARG A 285 -5.74 -15.72 23.16
N PHE A 286 -4.99 -15.74 22.10
CA PHE A 286 -5.53 -15.59 20.75
C PHE A 286 -5.83 -16.95 20.13
N ALA A 287 -6.93 -17.03 19.36
CA ALA A 287 -7.37 -18.29 18.76
C ALA A 287 -6.38 -18.76 17.68
N SER A 288 -5.93 -20.02 17.77
CA SER A 288 -5.01 -20.66 16.83
C SER A 288 -5.70 -21.68 15.90
N SER A 289 -7.02 -21.53 15.67
CA SER A 289 -7.84 -22.37 14.78
C SER A 289 -7.69 -21.98 13.29
N PRO A 290 -8.30 -22.71 12.33
CA PRO A 290 -8.32 -22.35 10.90
C PRO A 290 -8.85 -20.96 10.59
N ASP A 291 -9.77 -20.41 11.41
CA ASP A 291 -10.18 -19.00 11.41
C ASP A 291 -9.32 -18.15 12.34
N MET A 292 -8.07 -18.46 12.37
CA MET A 292 -7.03 -18.00 13.29
C MET A 292 -6.96 -16.47 13.36
N ASP A 293 -6.92 -15.98 14.60
CA ASP A 293 -6.44 -14.64 14.88
C ASP A 293 -4.93 -14.58 14.59
N PHE A 294 -4.52 -13.73 13.65
CA PHE A 294 -3.12 -13.63 13.24
C PHE A 294 -2.17 -13.36 14.44
N ARG A 295 -2.65 -12.71 15.49
CA ARG A 295 -1.86 -12.45 16.71
C ARG A 295 -1.40 -13.71 17.42
N ALA A 296 -2.09 -14.83 17.24
CA ALA A 296 -1.71 -16.12 17.83
C ALA A 296 -0.33 -16.62 17.38
N VAL A 297 0.14 -16.19 16.21
CA VAL A 297 1.45 -16.61 15.66
C VAL A 297 2.52 -15.51 15.72
N VAL A 298 2.20 -14.35 16.28
CA VAL A 298 3.12 -13.20 16.39
C VAL A 298 3.88 -13.27 17.71
N PRO A 299 5.23 -13.43 17.69
CA PRO A 299 6.02 -13.73 18.90
C PRO A 299 5.90 -12.69 20.03
N ARG A 300 5.72 -11.40 19.70
CA ARG A 300 5.51 -10.35 20.74
C ARG A 300 4.17 -10.45 21.49
N PHE A 301 3.26 -11.33 21.03
CA PHE A 301 1.99 -11.64 21.70
C PHE A 301 1.96 -13.03 22.31
N ALA A 302 3.09 -13.75 22.30
CA ALA A 302 3.21 -15.04 22.97
C ALA A 302 2.93 -14.90 24.48
N PRO A 303 2.42 -15.96 25.13
CA PRO A 303 2.04 -15.93 26.54
C PRO A 303 3.14 -15.44 27.50
N GLU A 304 4.40 -15.68 27.17
CA GLU A 304 5.57 -15.26 27.93
C GLU A 304 5.98 -13.80 27.68
N ALA A 305 5.76 -13.29 26.45
CA ALA A 305 6.12 -11.93 26.06
C ALA A 305 5.04 -10.90 26.44
N LEU A 306 3.77 -11.28 26.31
CA LEU A 306 2.64 -10.37 26.45
C LEU A 306 2.60 -9.68 27.83
N PRO A 307 2.78 -10.36 28.98
CA PRO A 307 2.79 -9.69 30.28
C PRO A 307 3.88 -8.61 30.43
N VAL A 308 5.06 -8.85 29.86
CA VAL A 308 6.17 -7.89 29.88
C VAL A 308 5.86 -6.69 29.01
N ASN A 309 5.32 -6.94 27.82
CA ASN A 309 4.99 -5.89 26.86
C ASN A 309 3.85 -4.97 27.33
N MET A 310 3.03 -5.40 28.31
CA MET A 310 2.01 -4.54 28.92
C MET A 310 2.57 -3.27 29.55
N ALA A 311 3.85 -3.21 29.87
CA ALA A 311 4.51 -2.00 30.33
C ALA A 311 4.31 -0.83 29.36
N LEU A 312 4.38 -1.10 28.02
CA LEU A 312 4.10 -0.09 27.00
C LEU A 312 2.64 0.40 27.06
N VAL A 313 1.69 -0.52 27.21
CA VAL A 313 0.26 -0.17 27.31
C VAL A 313 0.00 0.73 28.51
N ASN A 314 0.67 0.49 29.65
CA ASN A 314 0.55 1.31 30.83
C ASN A 314 1.08 2.75 30.61
N VAL A 315 2.21 2.90 29.89
CA VAL A 315 2.71 4.23 29.48
C VAL A 315 1.69 4.92 28.58
N VAL A 316 1.17 4.21 27.56
CA VAL A 316 0.16 4.77 26.66
C VAL A 316 -1.10 5.21 27.40
N LYS A 317 -1.60 4.41 28.35
CA LYS A 317 -2.78 4.76 29.18
C LYS A 317 -2.54 6.01 30.00
N SER A 318 -1.41 6.09 30.72
CA SER A 318 -1.07 7.26 31.55
C SER A 318 -1.01 8.55 30.71
N TRP A 319 -0.43 8.51 29.52
CA TRP A 319 -0.39 9.66 28.62
C TRP A 319 -1.76 9.98 28.00
N ALA A 320 -2.57 8.95 27.70
CA ALA A 320 -3.93 9.14 27.21
C ALA A 320 -4.81 9.88 28.23
N GLU A 321 -4.72 9.53 29.52
CA GLU A 321 -5.40 10.22 30.61
C GLU A 321 -4.98 11.69 30.70
N ARG A 322 -3.68 12.00 30.65
CA ARG A 322 -3.16 13.39 30.63
C ARG A 322 -3.71 14.21 29.46
N LYS A 323 -3.97 13.58 28.32
CA LYS A 323 -4.49 14.22 27.10
C LYS A 323 -6.01 14.17 26.98
N ASN A 324 -6.71 13.66 27.99
CA ASN A 324 -8.17 13.41 27.94
C ASN A 324 -8.58 12.68 26.66
N ALA A 325 -7.86 11.61 26.35
CA ALA A 325 -7.96 10.82 25.12
C ALA A 325 -8.02 9.32 25.44
N THR A 326 -8.45 8.53 24.48
CA THR A 326 -8.29 7.07 24.57
C THR A 326 -6.86 6.64 24.20
N PRO A 327 -6.39 5.45 24.64
CA PRO A 327 -5.11 4.91 24.23
C PRO A 327 -4.94 4.80 22.71
N ALA A 328 -6.02 4.45 21.99
CA ALA A 328 -6.04 4.40 20.52
C ALA A 328 -5.80 5.79 19.91
N GLN A 329 -6.52 6.80 20.40
CA GLN A 329 -6.37 8.17 19.95
C GLN A 329 -4.98 8.72 20.23
N LEU A 330 -4.43 8.46 21.43
CA LEU A 330 -3.06 8.88 21.78
C LEU A 330 -2.04 8.25 20.83
N SER A 331 -2.16 6.95 20.56
CA SER A 331 -1.23 6.22 19.70
C SER A 331 -1.25 6.76 18.26
N LEU A 332 -2.42 7.06 17.71
CA LEU A 332 -2.55 7.66 16.38
C LEU A 332 -2.03 9.11 16.37
N ALA A 333 -2.35 9.91 17.38
CA ALA A 333 -1.85 11.29 17.50
C ALA A 333 -0.32 11.33 17.62
N TRP A 334 0.29 10.36 18.31
CA TRP A 334 1.74 10.24 18.38
C TRP A 334 2.36 10.01 17.00
N LEU A 335 1.80 9.12 16.18
CA LEU A 335 2.24 8.93 14.79
C LEU A 335 2.12 10.22 13.97
N LEU A 336 0.99 10.91 14.12
CA LEU A 336 0.76 12.17 13.44
C LEU A 336 1.75 13.26 13.85
N ALA A 337 2.28 13.21 15.07
CA ALA A 337 3.24 14.16 15.60
C ALA A 337 4.69 13.90 15.17
N GLN A 338 5.02 12.71 14.66
CA GLN A 338 6.40 12.38 14.26
C GLN A 338 6.86 13.18 13.04
N LYS A 339 6.05 13.21 11.97
CA LYS A 339 6.34 13.96 10.74
C LYS A 339 5.03 14.35 10.04
N PRO A 340 5.00 15.49 9.30
CA PRO A 340 3.78 15.98 8.65
C PRO A 340 3.33 15.15 7.43
N TRP A 341 4.16 14.24 6.94
CA TRP A 341 3.92 13.36 5.81
C TRP A 341 3.68 11.89 6.21
N ILE A 342 3.41 11.63 7.49
CA ILE A 342 3.03 10.29 8.00
C ILE A 342 1.52 10.18 8.09
N VAL A 343 0.96 9.11 7.52
CA VAL A 343 -0.49 8.82 7.48
C VAL A 343 -0.75 7.41 7.99
N PRO A 344 -1.28 7.24 9.21
CA PRO A 344 -1.70 5.93 9.70
C PRO A 344 -2.98 5.44 9.03
N ILE A 345 -3.08 4.12 8.81
CA ILE A 345 -4.23 3.44 8.22
C ILE A 345 -4.83 2.38 9.17
N PRO A 346 -5.40 2.79 10.32
CA PRO A 346 -6.06 1.84 11.21
C PRO A 346 -7.23 1.15 10.51
N GLY A 347 -7.24 -0.20 10.55
CA GLY A 347 -8.37 -1.02 10.13
C GLY A 347 -9.35 -1.24 11.28
N THR A 348 -10.63 -1.40 10.96
CA THR A 348 -11.67 -1.74 11.92
C THR A 348 -12.90 -2.32 11.24
N THR A 349 -13.71 -3.07 12.01
CA THR A 349 -15.03 -3.57 11.60
C THR A 349 -16.18 -2.76 12.23
N LYS A 350 -15.85 -1.73 13.06
CA LYS A 350 -16.85 -0.98 13.84
C LYS A 350 -16.78 0.51 13.52
N VAL A 351 -17.94 1.09 13.19
CA VAL A 351 -18.07 2.53 12.93
C VAL A 351 -17.60 3.37 14.12
N ALA A 352 -17.96 2.96 15.35
CA ALA A 352 -17.55 3.68 16.56
C ALA A 352 -16.03 3.76 16.71
N HIS A 353 -15.29 2.69 16.42
CA HIS A 353 -13.83 2.68 16.45
C HIS A 353 -13.24 3.56 15.33
N MET A 354 -13.84 3.54 14.14
CA MET A 354 -13.43 4.43 13.05
C MET A 354 -13.59 5.90 13.46
N GLU A 355 -14.75 6.29 13.99
CA GLU A 355 -14.99 7.65 14.47
C GLU A 355 -14.09 8.03 15.65
N GLU A 356 -13.78 7.10 16.55
CA GLU A 356 -12.80 7.28 17.63
C GLU A 356 -11.41 7.57 17.06
N ASN A 357 -10.94 6.76 16.12
CA ASN A 357 -9.64 6.92 15.48
C ASN A 357 -9.51 8.29 14.79
N LEU A 358 -10.54 8.74 14.08
CA LEU A 358 -10.51 10.04 13.39
C LEU A 358 -10.37 11.23 14.37
N ARG A 359 -10.89 11.12 15.59
CA ARG A 359 -10.74 12.15 16.61
C ARG A 359 -9.30 12.35 17.09
N ALA A 360 -8.39 11.40 16.81
CA ALA A 360 -6.97 11.55 17.12
C ALA A 360 -6.33 12.77 16.44
N THR A 361 -6.89 13.23 15.31
CA THR A 361 -6.43 14.43 14.59
C THR A 361 -6.58 15.73 15.40
N LYS A 362 -7.35 15.72 16.49
CA LYS A 362 -7.56 16.87 17.37
C LYS A 362 -6.57 16.93 18.55
N ILE A 363 -5.77 15.86 18.74
CA ILE A 363 -4.82 15.77 19.85
C ILE A 363 -3.48 16.31 19.36
N THR A 364 -2.91 17.24 20.12
CA THR A 364 -1.61 17.84 19.86
C THR A 364 -0.67 17.62 21.03
N PHE A 365 0.63 17.64 20.75
CA PHE A 365 1.67 17.61 21.77
C PHE A 365 2.50 18.89 21.67
N THR A 366 2.93 19.44 22.80
CA THR A 366 4.04 20.38 22.81
C THR A 366 5.33 19.62 22.49
N SER A 367 6.39 20.34 22.11
CA SER A 367 7.71 19.72 21.87
C SER A 367 8.22 18.95 23.09
N ASP A 368 8.02 19.48 24.30
CA ASP A 368 8.47 18.84 25.52
C ASP A 368 7.64 17.59 25.84
N GLU A 369 6.32 17.63 25.66
CA GLU A 369 5.45 16.47 25.83
C GLU A 369 5.83 15.35 24.87
N LEU A 370 6.07 15.67 23.59
CA LEU A 370 6.45 14.65 22.59
C LEU A 370 7.82 14.06 22.93
N LYS A 371 8.77 14.89 23.35
CA LYS A 371 10.11 14.46 23.79
C LYS A 371 10.01 13.54 25.00
N GLN A 372 9.21 13.91 26.00
CA GLN A 372 9.03 13.10 27.22
C GLN A 372 8.33 11.76 26.89
N LEU A 373 7.25 11.78 26.10
CA LEU A 373 6.56 10.55 25.67
C LEU A 373 7.51 9.61 24.91
N ASN A 374 8.34 10.14 24.00
CA ASN A 374 9.34 9.36 23.30
C ASN A 374 10.40 8.76 24.24
N ALA A 375 10.81 9.51 25.28
CA ALA A 375 11.73 9.02 26.30
C ALA A 375 11.08 7.90 27.15
N ASP A 376 9.83 8.09 27.59
CA ASP A 376 9.10 7.09 28.37
C ASP A 376 8.94 5.78 27.59
N ILE A 377 8.58 5.85 26.30
CA ILE A 377 8.48 4.68 25.42
C ILE A 377 9.85 3.99 25.24
N ALA A 378 10.93 4.74 25.08
CA ALA A 378 12.26 4.21 24.86
C ALA A 378 12.82 3.39 26.04
N THR A 379 12.26 3.57 27.27
CA THR A 379 12.61 2.75 28.41
C THR A 379 12.05 1.33 28.34
N ILE A 380 11.06 1.09 27.47
CA ILE A 380 10.35 -0.18 27.37
C ILE A 380 11.04 -1.08 26.35
N ARG A 381 11.51 -2.23 26.81
CA ARG A 381 12.08 -3.26 25.93
C ARG A 381 11.01 -4.27 25.54
N ILE A 382 10.55 -4.20 24.30
CA ILE A 382 9.55 -5.14 23.76
C ILE A 382 10.20 -6.54 23.63
N GLN A 383 9.52 -7.56 24.15
CA GLN A 383 9.90 -8.96 24.00
C GLN A 383 9.19 -9.62 22.84
N GLY A 384 9.89 -10.55 22.18
CA GLY A 384 9.40 -11.26 20.99
C GLY A 384 9.56 -10.47 19.70
N ALA A 385 9.81 -11.19 18.60
CA ALA A 385 9.93 -10.62 17.27
C ALA A 385 8.60 -9.98 16.85
N ARG A 386 8.68 -8.93 16.01
CA ARG A 386 7.49 -8.20 15.56
C ARG A 386 6.53 -9.05 14.73
N LEU A 387 7.05 -10.01 13.96
CA LEU A 387 6.28 -10.87 13.06
C LEU A 387 6.87 -12.30 13.06
N PRO A 388 6.12 -13.29 12.58
CA PRO A 388 6.67 -14.64 12.38
C PRO A 388 7.86 -14.63 11.41
N PRO A 389 8.85 -15.54 11.56
CA PRO A 389 10.08 -15.56 10.75
C PRO A 389 9.83 -15.54 9.23
N ALA A 390 8.84 -16.30 8.75
CA ALA A 390 8.48 -16.34 7.33
C ALA A 390 7.96 -14.99 6.78
N VAL A 391 7.37 -14.15 7.62
CA VAL A 391 6.90 -12.81 7.23
C VAL A 391 8.03 -11.80 7.32
N ILE A 392 8.90 -11.91 8.34
CA ILE A 392 10.09 -11.05 8.49
C ILE A 392 11.03 -11.19 7.28
N GLN A 393 11.24 -12.41 6.78
CA GLN A 393 12.09 -12.66 5.61
C GLN A 393 11.63 -11.92 4.34
N MET A 394 10.37 -11.51 4.29
CA MET A 394 9.83 -10.70 3.18
C MET A 394 9.94 -9.18 3.44
N SER A 395 10.52 -8.76 4.56
CA SER A 395 10.73 -7.34 4.91
C SER A 395 12.18 -6.94 4.66
N GLY A 396 12.39 -5.82 3.98
CA GLY A 396 13.72 -5.23 3.82
C GLY A 396 14.14 -4.32 4.99
N VAL A 397 13.21 -3.98 5.89
CA VAL A 397 13.48 -3.05 7.02
C VAL A 397 14.41 -3.65 8.06
N GLU A 398 14.37 -4.96 8.21
CA GLU A 398 15.21 -5.72 9.15
C GLU A 398 16.40 -6.40 8.46
N ALA A 399 16.50 -6.30 7.13
CA ALA A 399 17.65 -6.85 6.42
C ALA A 399 18.92 -6.07 6.78
N PRO A 400 20.06 -6.76 6.96
CA PRO A 400 21.34 -6.08 7.08
C PRO A 400 21.55 -5.18 5.86
N THR A 401 22.03 -3.98 6.09
CA THR A 401 22.42 -3.01 5.04
C THR A 401 23.63 -3.46 4.26
#